data_8820657364cb0fd47d7cd2e141264286
#
_entry.id   8820657364cb0fd47d7cd2e141264286
#
_cell.length_a   1.000
_cell.length_b   1.000
_cell.length_c   1.000
_cell.angle_alpha   90.00
_cell.angle_beta   90.00
_cell.angle_gamma   90.00
#
_symmetry.space_group_name_H-M   'P 1'
#
loop_
_entity.id
_entity.type
_entity.pdbx_description
1 polymer ?
#
loop_
_entity_poly.entity_id
_entity_poly.type
_entity_poly.pdbx_seq_one_letter_code
_entity_poly.pdbx_strand_id
1 'polypeptide(L)'
;MNQYHSNAQQPSAWRFFVYSLVGILCFFIPFTINGNNTIFVDHVHLAIRSIIGPLMPYVALIMILIGTALPIVRRTFMTSITNLVITLFKVAGAMIGIMYVFKIGPSILFKANYGPFLFEKLMMPLSILIPVGAIALSLLVGYGLLEFVGVYMEPIMRPIFKTPGKSAVDAVASFVGSYSLGLLITNRVYKQGMYNKREATIIATGFSTVSATFMIIVAKTLGLMPHWNLYFWITLVITFVVTAITAWLPPISNESTEYYNVQEGEQEVAIEGSRLKTAYAEAMKQNALTPSLVKNVWDNLKDGLEMTVGILPSILSIGFLGLIVANYTPFIDWLGYIFYPFIYIFPIADQALLAKASAISIVEMFLPSLLVTKAAMSTKFVVGVVSVSAIIFFSALVPCILATEIKIPVWKLIIIWFLRVALSLLITIPVALLIFG
;
A
#
# COMPACT_ATOMS: atom_id res chain seq x y z
N MET A 1 -12.99 -15.71 25.75
CA MET A 1 -13.00 -14.48 26.58
C MET A 1 -12.18 -14.76 27.83
N ASN A 2 -11.05 -14.16 28.10
CA ASN A 2 -10.17 -14.25 29.29
C ASN A 2 -8.74 -14.77 29.07
N GLN A 3 -7.98 -14.14 28.13
CA GLN A 3 -6.51 -14.29 28.16
C GLN A 3 -5.73 -13.02 27.76
N TYR A 4 -6.38 -11.86 27.63
CA TYR A 4 -5.70 -10.61 27.21
C TYR A 4 -5.49 -9.59 28.34
N HIS A 5 -5.80 -9.91 29.61
CA HIS A 5 -5.77 -8.92 30.70
C HIS A 5 -4.54 -8.94 31.62
N SER A 6 -3.47 -9.68 31.30
CA SER A 6 -2.38 -9.84 32.30
C SER A 6 -1.10 -9.03 32.08
N ASN A 7 -1.00 -8.12 31.10
CA ASN A 7 0.23 -7.36 30.83
C ASN A 7 0.01 -5.86 30.55
N ALA A 8 -1.04 -5.24 31.03
CA ALA A 8 -1.18 -3.78 30.91
C ALA A 8 -0.09 -3.10 31.78
N GLN A 9 0.89 -2.52 31.13
CA GLN A 9 1.87 -1.66 31.81
C GLN A 9 1.21 -0.34 32.19
N GLN A 10 1.65 0.31 33.29
CA GLN A 10 1.16 1.66 33.58
C GLN A 10 1.43 2.59 32.38
N PRO A 11 0.40 3.35 31.92
CA PRO A 11 0.56 4.22 30.76
C PRO A 11 1.64 5.26 31.04
N SER A 12 2.66 5.29 30.19
CA SER A 12 3.80 6.19 30.36
C SER A 12 3.82 7.25 29.27
N ALA A 13 3.52 8.49 29.61
CA ALA A 13 3.45 9.61 28.66
C ALA A 13 4.76 9.77 27.85
N TRP A 14 5.92 9.56 28.47
CA TRP A 14 7.20 9.70 27.78
C TRP A 14 7.34 8.69 26.61
N ARG A 15 6.82 7.46 26.74
CA ARG A 15 6.84 6.45 25.68
C ARG A 15 6.03 6.94 24.47
N PHE A 16 4.86 7.53 24.69
CA PHE A 16 4.05 8.12 23.65
C PHE A 16 4.83 9.22 22.90
N PHE A 17 5.31 10.24 23.63
CA PHE A 17 5.98 11.37 22.98
C PHE A 17 7.29 10.98 22.32
N VAL A 18 8.17 10.24 23.00
CA VAL A 18 9.50 9.90 22.46
C VAL A 18 9.41 8.94 21.29
N TYR A 19 8.66 7.84 21.43
CA TYR A 19 8.60 6.85 20.34
C TYR A 19 7.82 7.35 19.13
N SER A 20 6.74 8.10 19.34
CA SER A 20 6.02 8.74 18.23
C SER A 20 6.90 9.76 17.51
N LEU A 21 7.66 10.59 18.26
CA LEU A 21 8.59 11.54 17.65
C LEU A 21 9.68 10.84 16.84
N VAL A 22 10.29 9.78 17.38
CA VAL A 22 11.30 8.99 16.67
C VAL A 22 10.69 8.34 15.42
N GLY A 23 9.47 7.79 15.54
CA GLY A 23 8.75 7.23 14.39
C GLY A 23 8.51 8.27 13.28
N ILE A 24 8.07 9.47 13.64
CA ILE A 24 7.89 10.59 12.70
C ILE A 24 9.22 10.96 12.02
N LEU A 25 10.31 11.08 12.79
CA LEU A 25 11.63 11.39 12.26
C LEU A 25 12.12 10.31 11.28
N CYS A 26 11.87 9.03 11.58
CA CYS A 26 12.28 7.93 10.73
C CYS A 26 11.56 7.89 9.37
N PHE A 27 10.29 8.32 9.33
CA PHE A 27 9.46 8.18 8.12
C PHE A 27 9.30 9.46 7.31
N PHE A 28 9.33 10.62 7.95
CA PHE A 28 8.87 11.86 7.29
C PHE A 28 9.97 12.90 7.12
N ILE A 29 11.09 12.78 7.84
CA ILE A 29 12.14 13.79 7.78
C ILE A 29 13.33 13.25 6.98
N PRO A 30 13.53 13.75 5.72
CA PRO A 30 14.70 13.38 4.95
C PRO A 30 15.95 14.11 5.50
N PHE A 31 17.09 13.45 5.44
CA PHE A 31 18.39 14.01 5.75
C PHE A 31 19.47 13.41 4.85
N THR A 32 20.63 14.04 4.80
CA THR A 32 21.69 13.66 3.87
C THR A 32 22.80 12.89 4.56
N ILE A 33 23.05 11.65 4.13
CA ILE A 33 24.23 10.86 4.50
C ILE A 33 24.97 10.46 3.23
N ASN A 34 26.26 10.71 3.16
CA ASN A 34 27.13 10.36 2.02
C ASN A 34 26.59 10.84 0.67
N GLY A 35 26.02 12.05 0.61
CA GLY A 35 25.45 12.63 -0.60
C GLY A 35 24.05 12.13 -0.99
N ASN A 36 23.51 11.13 -0.29
CA ASN A 36 22.14 10.66 -0.50
C ASN A 36 21.17 11.38 0.45
N ASN A 37 20.26 12.17 -0.11
CA ASN A 37 19.19 12.82 0.66
C ASN A 37 17.94 11.95 0.65
N THR A 38 17.65 11.28 1.76
CA THR A 38 16.53 10.37 1.89
C THR A 38 16.12 10.18 3.37
N ILE A 39 15.04 9.45 3.64
CA ILE A 39 14.57 9.18 5.00
C ILE A 39 15.39 8.10 5.70
N PHE A 40 15.30 8.04 7.04
CA PHE A 40 16.08 7.11 7.86
C PHE A 40 15.92 5.64 7.42
N VAL A 41 14.69 5.20 7.17
CA VAL A 41 14.41 3.81 6.74
C VAL A 41 15.17 3.44 5.46
N ASP A 42 15.28 4.37 4.52
CA ASP A 42 16.01 4.13 3.29
C ASP A 42 17.55 4.16 3.50
N HIS A 43 18.05 5.02 4.39
CA HIS A 43 19.48 4.96 4.76
C HIS A 43 19.85 3.61 5.38
N VAL A 44 19.00 3.05 6.25
CA VAL A 44 19.21 1.71 6.82
C VAL A 44 19.18 0.65 5.71
N HIS A 45 18.21 0.75 4.78
CA HIS A 45 18.16 -0.15 3.62
C HIS A 45 19.45 -0.10 2.80
N LEU A 46 19.96 1.09 2.48
CA LEU A 46 21.20 1.26 1.72
C LEU A 46 22.40 0.68 2.48
N ALA A 47 22.49 0.88 3.78
CA ALA A 47 23.54 0.32 4.63
C ALA A 47 23.50 -1.22 4.63
N ILE A 48 22.34 -1.82 4.86
CA ILE A 48 22.18 -3.28 4.83
C ILE A 48 22.52 -3.83 3.45
N ARG A 49 22.06 -3.19 2.38
CA ARG A 49 22.39 -3.58 1.01
C ARG A 49 23.89 -3.54 0.74
N SER A 50 24.61 -2.55 1.26
CA SER A 50 26.08 -2.46 1.10
C SER A 50 26.82 -3.57 1.85
N ILE A 51 26.31 -3.99 3.02
CA ILE A 51 26.88 -5.08 3.83
C ILE A 51 26.65 -6.45 3.16
N ILE A 52 25.40 -6.70 2.72
CA ILE A 52 25.03 -7.97 2.06
C ILE A 52 25.71 -8.09 0.69
N GLY A 53 25.88 -6.98 -0.03
CA GLY A 53 26.59 -6.91 -1.31
C GLY A 53 26.09 -7.93 -2.34
N PRO A 54 27.01 -8.76 -2.89
CA PRO A 54 26.68 -9.71 -3.97
C PRO A 54 25.77 -10.86 -3.53
N LEU A 55 25.51 -11.06 -2.24
CA LEU A 55 24.58 -12.08 -1.74
C LEU A 55 23.11 -11.64 -1.81
N MET A 56 22.85 -10.38 -2.10
CA MET A 56 21.49 -9.82 -2.13
C MET A 56 20.49 -10.57 -3.04
N PRO A 57 20.87 -11.01 -4.27
CA PRO A 57 19.97 -11.81 -5.11
C PRO A 57 19.53 -13.12 -4.46
N TYR A 58 20.43 -13.77 -3.72
CA TYR A 58 20.12 -15.01 -3.02
C TYR A 58 19.19 -14.81 -1.83
N VAL A 59 19.36 -13.69 -1.09
CA VAL A 59 18.44 -13.31 0.00
C VAL A 59 17.03 -13.11 -0.54
N ALA A 60 16.87 -12.35 -1.61
CA ALA A 60 15.57 -12.14 -2.26
C ALA A 60 14.97 -13.45 -2.77
N LEU A 61 15.78 -14.32 -3.39
CA LEU A 61 15.35 -15.63 -3.87
C LEU A 61 14.86 -16.53 -2.73
N ILE A 62 15.60 -16.60 -1.62
CA ILE A 62 15.19 -17.39 -0.44
C ILE A 62 13.83 -16.91 0.07
N MET A 63 13.59 -15.60 0.18
CA MET A 63 12.31 -15.06 0.59
C MET A 63 11.17 -15.43 -0.40
N ILE A 64 11.43 -15.38 -1.71
CA ILE A 64 10.50 -15.81 -2.74
C ILE A 64 10.15 -17.30 -2.58
N LEU A 65 11.14 -18.15 -2.36
CA LEU A 65 10.95 -19.60 -2.17
C LEU A 65 10.14 -19.89 -0.89
N ILE A 66 10.46 -19.24 0.22
CA ILE A 66 9.69 -19.36 1.46
C ILE A 66 8.23 -18.95 1.23
N GLY A 67 8.00 -17.79 0.58
CA GLY A 67 6.66 -17.27 0.30
C GLY A 67 5.84 -18.15 -0.64
N THR A 68 6.50 -18.93 -1.49
CA THR A 68 5.87 -19.93 -2.35
C THR A 68 5.59 -21.24 -1.61
N ALA A 69 6.51 -21.66 -0.74
CA ALA A 69 6.37 -22.89 0.02
C ALA A 69 5.27 -22.81 1.11
N LEU A 70 5.12 -21.67 1.76
CA LEU A 70 4.16 -21.48 2.88
C LEU A 70 2.72 -21.90 2.54
N PRO A 71 2.06 -21.41 1.46
CA PRO A 71 0.70 -21.81 1.13
C PRO A 71 0.59 -23.29 0.74
N ILE A 72 1.67 -23.87 0.20
CA ILE A 72 1.73 -25.30 -0.17
C ILE A 72 1.80 -26.15 1.10
N VAL A 73 2.73 -25.86 2.01
CA VAL A 73 2.93 -26.59 3.27
C VAL A 73 1.70 -26.46 4.17
N ARG A 74 1.14 -25.26 4.29
CA ARG A 74 -0.08 -25.01 5.08
C ARG A 74 -1.37 -25.46 4.39
N ARG A 75 -1.30 -25.97 3.16
CA ARG A 75 -2.43 -26.40 2.31
C ARG A 75 -3.51 -25.33 2.11
N THR A 76 -3.17 -24.07 2.30
CA THR A 76 -4.13 -22.97 2.13
C THR A 76 -4.56 -22.76 0.68
N PHE A 77 -3.79 -23.26 -0.29
CA PHE A 77 -4.16 -23.25 -1.71
C PHE A 77 -5.42 -24.06 -2.03
N MET A 78 -5.80 -25.02 -1.18
CA MET A 78 -7.02 -25.85 -1.36
C MET A 78 -8.28 -25.22 -0.80
N THR A 79 -8.19 -24.08 -0.07
CA THR A 79 -9.33 -23.50 0.63
C THR A 79 -10.27 -22.72 -0.28
N SER A 80 -9.77 -22.21 -1.42
CA SER A 80 -10.57 -21.51 -2.43
C SER A 80 -9.87 -21.47 -3.78
N ILE A 81 -10.65 -21.28 -4.87
CA ILE A 81 -10.11 -21.08 -6.22
C ILE A 81 -9.16 -19.87 -6.26
N THR A 82 -9.48 -18.81 -5.55
CA THR A 82 -8.63 -17.61 -5.45
C THR A 82 -7.27 -17.95 -4.86
N ASN A 83 -7.23 -18.72 -3.76
CA ASN A 83 -5.97 -19.15 -3.14
C ASN A 83 -5.16 -20.09 -4.03
N LEU A 84 -5.83 -20.93 -4.80
CA LEU A 84 -5.17 -21.80 -5.79
C LEU A 84 -4.49 -20.92 -6.88
N VAL A 85 -5.23 -19.97 -7.47
CA VAL A 85 -4.71 -19.10 -8.52
C VAL A 85 -3.52 -18.26 -8.00
N ILE A 86 -3.63 -17.67 -6.80
CA ILE A 86 -2.54 -16.92 -6.19
C ILE A 86 -1.31 -17.82 -5.97
N THR A 87 -1.52 -19.06 -5.52
CA THR A 87 -0.41 -20.00 -5.31
C THR A 87 0.26 -20.37 -6.62
N LEU A 88 -0.49 -20.55 -7.71
CA LEU A 88 0.07 -20.78 -9.05
C LEU A 88 0.94 -19.60 -9.50
N PHE A 89 0.50 -18.36 -9.29
CA PHE A 89 1.33 -17.18 -9.54
C PHE A 89 2.60 -17.18 -8.67
N LYS A 90 2.51 -17.57 -7.40
CA LYS A 90 3.70 -17.67 -6.53
C LYS A 90 4.69 -18.72 -7.04
N VAL A 91 4.21 -19.88 -7.49
CA VAL A 91 5.06 -20.91 -8.09
C VAL A 91 5.75 -20.37 -9.37
N ALA A 92 5.00 -19.71 -10.24
CA ALA A 92 5.58 -19.08 -11.42
C ALA A 92 6.64 -18.03 -11.04
N GLY A 93 6.39 -17.22 -10.00
CA GLY A 93 7.35 -16.25 -9.47
C GLY A 93 8.63 -16.91 -8.94
N ALA A 94 8.50 -18.01 -8.23
CA ALA A 94 9.66 -18.80 -7.77
C ALA A 94 10.49 -19.35 -8.94
N MET A 95 9.84 -19.89 -9.97
CA MET A 95 10.53 -20.36 -11.19
C MET A 95 11.26 -19.20 -11.89
N ILE A 96 10.61 -18.05 -12.07
CA ILE A 96 11.23 -16.85 -12.66
C ILE A 96 12.42 -16.40 -11.81
N GLY A 97 12.30 -16.38 -10.50
CA GLY A 97 13.37 -16.01 -9.57
C GLY A 97 14.58 -16.95 -9.64
N ILE A 98 14.34 -18.27 -9.66
CA ILE A 98 15.40 -19.29 -9.85
C ILE A 98 16.08 -19.07 -11.19
N MET A 99 15.32 -18.96 -12.29
CA MET A 99 15.86 -18.75 -13.63
C MET A 99 16.74 -17.50 -13.67
N TYR A 100 16.30 -16.42 -13.07
CA TYR A 100 17.02 -15.15 -13.07
C TYR A 100 18.33 -15.22 -12.30
N VAL A 101 18.31 -15.74 -11.06
CA VAL A 101 19.50 -15.77 -10.18
C VAL A 101 20.55 -16.74 -10.71
N PHE A 102 20.14 -17.90 -11.25
CA PHE A 102 21.07 -18.89 -11.81
C PHE A 102 21.37 -18.66 -13.30
N LYS A 103 20.84 -17.58 -13.90
CA LYS A 103 21.04 -17.21 -15.32
C LYS A 103 20.62 -18.31 -16.31
N ILE A 104 19.53 -19.00 -16.00
CA ILE A 104 18.95 -20.08 -16.80
C ILE A 104 17.59 -19.61 -17.36
N GLY A 105 17.27 -19.86 -18.62
CA GLY A 105 15.94 -19.59 -19.16
C GLY A 105 15.91 -18.78 -20.45
N PRO A 106 14.73 -18.32 -20.86
CA PRO A 106 14.56 -17.62 -22.13
C PRO A 106 15.23 -16.24 -22.12
N SER A 107 15.78 -15.82 -23.26
CA SER A 107 16.50 -14.55 -23.40
C SER A 107 15.68 -13.31 -23.02
N ILE A 108 14.36 -13.36 -23.13
CA ILE A 108 13.45 -12.29 -22.73
C ILE A 108 13.58 -11.96 -21.24
N LEU A 109 13.82 -12.98 -20.41
CA LEU A 109 13.95 -12.80 -18.96
C LEU A 109 15.16 -11.90 -18.63
N PHE A 110 16.20 -11.90 -19.43
CA PHE A 110 17.45 -11.14 -19.19
C PHE A 110 17.48 -9.78 -19.89
N LYS A 111 16.46 -9.40 -20.64
CA LYS A 111 16.34 -8.04 -21.16
C LYS A 111 16.18 -7.03 -20.04
N ALA A 112 16.83 -5.88 -20.15
CA ALA A 112 16.95 -4.86 -19.09
C ALA A 112 15.59 -4.45 -18.45
N ASN A 113 14.53 -4.41 -19.24
CA ASN A 113 13.20 -3.97 -18.79
C ASN A 113 12.35 -5.10 -18.16
N TYR A 114 12.87 -6.33 -18.01
CA TYR A 114 12.14 -7.49 -17.50
C TYR A 114 12.78 -8.01 -16.19
N GLY A 115 13.52 -9.12 -16.26
CA GLY A 115 14.10 -9.76 -15.10
C GLY A 115 15.05 -8.86 -14.30
N PRO A 116 16.07 -8.22 -14.93
CA PRO A 116 16.95 -7.30 -14.21
C PRO A 116 16.20 -6.19 -13.51
N PHE A 117 15.21 -5.61 -14.20
CA PHE A 117 14.40 -4.57 -13.62
C PHE A 117 13.57 -5.08 -12.42
N LEU A 118 12.75 -6.12 -12.61
CA LEU A 118 11.87 -6.65 -11.56
C LEU A 118 12.70 -7.17 -10.38
N PHE A 119 13.79 -7.89 -10.65
CA PHE A 119 14.55 -8.52 -9.59
C PHE A 119 15.45 -7.52 -8.85
N GLU A 120 16.27 -6.73 -9.58
CA GLU A 120 17.25 -5.82 -8.98
C GLU A 120 16.63 -4.52 -8.46
N LYS A 121 15.59 -4.00 -9.14
CA LYS A 121 14.95 -2.74 -8.76
C LYS A 121 13.74 -2.92 -7.84
N LEU A 122 13.16 -4.13 -7.77
CA LEU A 122 11.99 -4.41 -6.94
C LEU A 122 12.26 -5.48 -5.89
N MET A 123 12.56 -6.73 -6.29
CA MET A 123 12.64 -7.83 -5.33
C MET A 123 13.72 -7.61 -4.29
N MET A 124 14.93 -7.23 -4.73
CA MET A 124 16.05 -6.98 -3.83
C MET A 124 15.79 -5.80 -2.86
N PRO A 125 15.35 -4.61 -3.30
CA PRO A 125 15.01 -3.54 -2.36
C PRO A 125 13.85 -3.91 -1.43
N LEU A 126 12.76 -4.48 -1.94
CA LEU A 126 11.59 -4.81 -1.13
C LEU A 126 11.89 -5.84 -0.04
N SER A 127 12.80 -6.78 -0.31
CA SER A 127 13.19 -7.81 0.66
C SER A 127 13.85 -7.22 1.93
N ILE A 128 14.42 -6.02 1.85
CA ILE A 128 14.99 -5.31 3.01
C ILE A 128 14.04 -4.20 3.49
N LEU A 129 13.51 -3.42 2.56
CA LEU A 129 12.81 -2.18 2.86
C LEU A 129 11.53 -2.42 3.68
N ILE A 130 10.80 -3.50 3.38
CA ILE A 130 9.58 -3.84 4.11
C ILE A 130 9.87 -4.27 5.55
N PRO A 131 10.77 -5.21 5.84
CA PRO A 131 11.12 -5.58 7.21
C PRO A 131 11.69 -4.41 8.03
N VAL A 132 12.57 -3.61 7.44
CA VAL A 132 13.14 -2.41 8.10
C VAL A 132 12.06 -1.35 8.33
N GLY A 133 11.19 -1.13 7.34
CA GLY A 133 10.04 -0.25 7.49
C GLY A 133 9.09 -0.69 8.60
N ALA A 134 8.84 -1.99 8.72
CA ALA A 134 8.00 -2.55 9.78
C ALA A 134 8.59 -2.32 11.19
N ILE A 135 9.91 -2.41 11.35
CA ILE A 135 10.59 -2.05 12.60
C ILE A 135 10.35 -0.56 12.94
N ALA A 136 10.62 0.34 12.01
CA ALA A 136 10.43 1.77 12.24
C ALA A 136 8.94 2.10 12.48
N LEU A 137 8.03 1.39 11.79
CA LEU A 137 6.59 1.51 11.96
C LEU A 137 6.12 1.16 13.38
N SER A 138 6.79 0.21 14.04
CA SER A 138 6.45 -0.16 15.42
C SER A 138 6.50 1.01 16.39
N LEU A 139 7.37 2.00 16.12
CA LEU A 139 7.49 3.22 16.92
C LEU A 139 6.36 4.21 16.62
N LEU A 140 5.88 4.23 15.38
CA LEU A 140 4.85 5.15 14.95
C LEU A 140 3.44 4.68 15.36
N VAL A 141 3.17 3.38 15.20
CA VAL A 141 1.84 2.78 15.38
C VAL A 141 1.61 2.28 16.80
N GLY A 142 2.66 1.75 17.43
CA GLY A 142 2.50 0.97 18.66
C GLY A 142 2.18 1.80 19.91
N TYR A 143 2.46 3.10 19.93
CA TYR A 143 2.47 3.89 21.18
C TYR A 143 1.37 4.96 21.27
N GLY A 144 0.32 4.86 20.45
CA GLY A 144 -0.88 5.68 20.57
C GLY A 144 -0.94 6.88 19.63
N LEU A 145 0.03 7.07 18.73
CA LEU A 145 -0.01 8.18 17.76
C LEU A 145 -1.20 8.06 16.82
N LEU A 146 -1.55 6.86 16.39
CA LEU A 146 -2.68 6.64 15.47
C LEU A 146 -4.01 6.99 16.13
N GLU A 147 -4.20 6.60 17.38
CA GLU A 147 -5.40 6.88 18.15
C GLU A 147 -5.53 8.39 18.40
N PHE A 148 -4.41 9.03 18.74
CA PHE A 148 -4.38 10.48 18.92
C PHE A 148 -4.80 11.23 17.66
N VAL A 149 -4.21 10.88 16.51
CA VAL A 149 -4.54 11.48 15.20
C VAL A 149 -5.97 11.12 14.80
N GLY A 150 -6.40 9.88 15.07
CA GLY A 150 -7.73 9.38 14.75
C GLY A 150 -8.85 10.24 15.34
N VAL A 151 -8.76 10.60 16.62
CA VAL A 151 -9.74 11.47 17.30
C VAL A 151 -9.83 12.87 16.66
N TYR A 152 -8.69 13.41 16.20
CA TYR A 152 -8.70 14.69 15.50
C TYR A 152 -9.30 14.61 14.10
N MET A 153 -9.16 13.47 13.43
CA MET A 153 -9.67 13.28 12.07
C MET A 153 -11.16 12.93 12.00
N GLU A 154 -11.77 12.55 13.11
CA GLU A 154 -13.18 12.15 13.18
C GLU A 154 -14.16 13.17 12.54
N PRO A 155 -14.06 14.50 12.78
CA PRO A 155 -14.97 15.49 12.18
C PRO A 155 -14.86 15.59 10.67
N ILE A 156 -13.79 15.06 10.10
CA ILE A 156 -13.55 15.03 8.66
C ILE A 156 -14.13 13.74 8.07
N MET A 157 -14.00 12.63 8.80
CA MET A 157 -14.34 11.30 8.29
C MET A 157 -15.83 11.13 8.00
N ARG A 158 -16.70 11.54 8.92
CA ARG A 158 -18.16 11.42 8.76
C ARG A 158 -18.72 12.22 7.59
N PRO A 159 -18.52 13.55 7.50
CA PRO A 159 -19.13 14.34 6.45
C PRO A 159 -18.50 14.09 5.08
N ILE A 160 -17.20 13.85 4.99
CA ILE A 160 -16.48 13.76 3.71
C ILE A 160 -16.50 12.33 3.17
N PHE A 161 -16.12 11.36 4.01
CA PHE A 161 -15.92 9.97 3.58
C PHE A 161 -17.08 9.03 3.92
N LYS A 162 -18.05 9.49 4.71
CA LYS A 162 -19.18 8.66 5.20
C LYS A 162 -18.73 7.44 6.00
N THR A 163 -17.62 7.55 6.68
CA THR A 163 -17.07 6.49 7.54
C THR A 163 -16.98 6.97 8.97
N PRO A 164 -16.99 6.09 9.97
CA PRO A 164 -16.81 6.45 11.37
C PRO A 164 -15.45 7.10 11.60
N GLY A 165 -15.33 7.93 12.65
CA GLY A 165 -14.07 8.56 13.03
C GLY A 165 -12.94 7.55 13.28
N LYS A 166 -13.27 6.38 13.83
CA LYS A 166 -12.32 5.26 14.04
C LYS A 166 -11.61 4.85 12.75
N SER A 167 -12.23 5.02 11.58
CA SER A 167 -11.64 4.67 10.28
C SER A 167 -10.46 5.56 9.87
N ALA A 168 -10.26 6.71 10.52
CA ALA A 168 -9.05 7.49 10.36
C ALA A 168 -7.80 6.71 10.79
N VAL A 169 -7.94 5.84 11.79
CA VAL A 169 -6.85 4.95 12.24
C VAL A 169 -6.49 3.96 11.13
N ASP A 170 -7.50 3.38 10.44
CA ASP A 170 -7.28 2.50 9.29
C ASP A 170 -6.55 3.21 8.15
N ALA A 171 -6.97 4.45 7.83
CA ALA A 171 -6.35 5.27 6.80
C ALA A 171 -4.89 5.57 7.11
N VAL A 172 -4.59 6.01 8.32
CA VAL A 172 -3.21 6.32 8.74
C VAL A 172 -2.38 5.04 8.83
N ALA A 173 -2.93 3.94 9.38
CA ALA A 173 -2.24 2.66 9.49
C ALA A 173 -1.87 2.09 8.12
N SER A 174 -2.76 2.21 7.13
CA SER A 174 -2.49 1.77 5.75
C SER A 174 -1.39 2.59 5.12
N PHE A 175 -1.47 3.92 5.23
CA PHE A 175 -0.55 4.83 4.59
C PHE A 175 0.86 4.79 5.21
N VAL A 176 0.94 4.63 6.52
CA VAL A 176 2.22 4.54 7.23
C VAL A 176 2.76 3.11 7.20
N GLY A 177 1.90 2.10 7.30
CA GLY A 177 2.26 0.70 7.36
C GLY A 177 2.20 -0.02 6.03
N SER A 178 1.03 -0.47 5.70
CA SER A 178 0.73 -1.17 4.45
C SER A 178 -0.77 -1.36 4.25
N TYR A 179 -1.19 -1.49 2.99
CA TYR A 179 -2.58 -1.83 2.65
C TYR A 179 -3.07 -3.10 3.34
N SER A 180 -2.21 -4.10 3.52
CA SER A 180 -2.59 -5.37 4.16
C SER A 180 -2.86 -5.21 5.65
N LEU A 181 -2.09 -4.36 6.35
CA LEU A 181 -2.33 -4.06 7.76
C LEU A 181 -3.62 -3.28 7.95
N GLY A 182 -3.83 -2.21 7.16
CA GLY A 182 -5.08 -1.45 7.18
C GLY A 182 -6.29 -2.35 6.91
N LEU A 183 -6.21 -3.19 5.88
CA LEU A 183 -7.29 -4.11 5.54
C LEU A 183 -7.55 -5.17 6.63
N LEU A 184 -6.50 -5.63 7.33
CA LEU A 184 -6.64 -6.54 8.47
C LEU A 184 -7.42 -5.88 9.61
N ILE A 185 -7.09 -4.62 9.94
CA ILE A 185 -7.79 -3.84 10.95
C ILE A 185 -9.26 -3.65 10.51
N THR A 186 -9.48 -3.19 9.28
CA THR A 186 -10.81 -2.97 8.71
C THR A 186 -11.67 -4.24 8.79
N ASN A 187 -11.14 -5.40 8.39
CA ASN A 187 -11.84 -6.67 8.46
C ASN A 187 -12.18 -7.07 9.90
N ARG A 188 -11.26 -6.84 10.84
CA ARG A 188 -11.49 -7.11 12.26
C ARG A 188 -12.61 -6.25 12.83
N VAL A 189 -12.56 -4.95 12.58
CA VAL A 189 -13.54 -3.97 13.06
C VAL A 189 -14.91 -4.22 12.41
N TYR A 190 -14.93 -4.59 11.11
CA TYR A 190 -16.14 -5.02 10.41
C TYR A 190 -16.77 -6.27 11.03
N LYS A 191 -15.96 -7.30 11.33
CA LYS A 191 -16.45 -8.53 12.02
C LYS A 191 -16.96 -8.28 13.42
N GLN A 192 -16.50 -7.24 14.08
CA GLN A 192 -16.99 -6.80 15.40
C GLN A 192 -18.30 -6.02 15.32
N GLY A 193 -18.83 -5.74 14.11
CA GLY A 193 -20.05 -4.97 13.92
C GLY A 193 -19.89 -3.46 14.15
N MET A 194 -18.67 -2.95 14.13
CA MET A 194 -18.39 -1.52 14.29
C MET A 194 -18.43 -0.75 12.98
N TYR A 195 -18.25 -1.43 11.85
CA TYR A 195 -18.43 -0.91 10.51
C TYR A 195 -19.57 -1.65 9.82
N ASN A 196 -20.39 -0.93 9.07
CA ASN A 196 -21.33 -1.55 8.14
C ASN A 196 -20.61 -1.92 6.83
N LYS A 197 -21.29 -2.66 5.95
CA LYS A 197 -20.75 -3.14 4.68
C LYS A 197 -20.21 -2.02 3.80
N ARG A 198 -20.97 -0.91 3.70
CA ARG A 198 -20.58 0.25 2.90
C ARG A 198 -19.35 0.94 3.46
N GLU A 199 -19.29 1.19 4.77
CA GLU A 199 -18.15 1.79 5.44
C GLU A 199 -16.90 0.93 5.26
N ALA A 200 -16.99 -0.38 5.50
CA ALA A 200 -15.90 -1.32 5.27
C ALA A 200 -15.42 -1.34 3.81
N THR A 201 -16.35 -1.20 2.84
CA THR A 201 -16.01 -1.12 1.41
C THR A 201 -15.26 0.18 1.10
N ILE A 202 -15.70 1.33 1.64
CA ILE A 202 -15.00 2.61 1.47
C ILE A 202 -13.58 2.51 2.02
N ILE A 203 -13.41 1.97 3.21
CA ILE A 203 -12.10 1.86 3.88
C ILE A 203 -11.18 0.93 3.08
N ALA A 204 -11.68 -0.26 2.72
CA ALA A 204 -10.91 -1.25 1.98
C ALA A 204 -10.46 -0.78 0.60
N THR A 205 -11.28 0.03 -0.10
CA THR A 205 -10.99 0.48 -1.47
C THR A 205 -10.48 1.91 -1.56
N GLY A 206 -10.58 2.70 -0.47
CA GLY A 206 -10.24 4.12 -0.44
C GLY A 206 -9.05 4.46 0.44
N PHE A 207 -8.85 3.74 1.54
CA PHE A 207 -7.78 4.01 2.50
C PHE A 207 -6.69 2.95 2.55
N SER A 208 -6.90 1.76 1.97
CA SER A 208 -5.88 0.71 1.92
C SER A 208 -4.78 1.02 0.90
N THR A 209 -4.11 2.15 1.10
CA THR A 209 -3.03 2.63 0.22
C THR A 209 -1.73 1.87 0.45
N VAL A 210 -0.79 2.07 -0.45
CA VAL A 210 0.58 1.59 -0.24
C VAL A 210 1.32 2.45 0.76
N SER A 211 2.35 1.88 1.36
CA SER A 211 3.18 2.58 2.33
C SER A 211 3.99 3.71 1.70
N ALA A 212 4.33 4.71 2.52
CA ALA A 212 5.26 5.78 2.17
C ALA A 212 6.61 5.22 1.66
N THR A 213 7.05 4.08 2.22
CA THR A 213 8.26 3.37 1.78
C THR A 213 8.16 2.90 0.32
N PHE A 214 7.01 2.39 -0.09
CA PHE A 214 6.78 2.01 -1.49
C PHE A 214 6.74 3.23 -2.42
N MET A 215 6.16 4.35 -1.96
CA MET A 215 6.17 5.61 -2.72
C MET A 215 7.60 6.10 -3.01
N ILE A 216 8.57 5.86 -2.10
CA ILE A 216 9.98 6.17 -2.34
C ILE A 216 10.52 5.36 -3.52
N ILE A 217 10.14 4.08 -3.63
CA ILE A 217 10.57 3.23 -4.76
C ILE A 217 10.03 3.78 -6.06
N VAL A 218 8.76 4.16 -6.10
CA VAL A 218 8.12 4.83 -7.24
C VAL A 218 8.86 6.13 -7.58
N ALA A 219 9.09 6.99 -6.59
CA ALA A 219 9.78 8.28 -6.76
C ALA A 219 11.21 8.11 -7.28
N LYS A 220 11.97 7.13 -6.76
CA LYS A 220 13.32 6.82 -7.24
C LYS A 220 13.32 6.35 -8.69
N THR A 221 12.38 5.48 -9.05
CA THR A 221 12.27 4.95 -10.42
C THR A 221 11.92 6.02 -11.43
N LEU A 222 11.07 6.97 -11.04
CA LEU A 222 10.64 8.07 -11.89
C LEU A 222 11.58 9.29 -11.86
N GLY A 223 12.60 9.29 -11.01
CA GLY A 223 13.48 10.44 -10.81
C GLY A 223 12.81 11.61 -10.08
N LEU A 224 11.76 11.33 -9.27
CA LEU A 224 11.00 12.33 -8.51
C LEU A 224 11.59 12.62 -7.12
N MET A 225 12.73 12.01 -6.74
CA MET A 225 13.34 12.24 -5.42
C MET A 225 13.71 13.69 -5.13
N PRO A 226 14.17 14.52 -6.10
CA PRO A 226 14.35 15.96 -5.87
C PRO A 226 13.06 16.69 -5.48
N HIS A 227 11.92 16.15 -5.86
CA HIS A 227 10.57 16.69 -5.60
C HIS A 227 9.78 15.82 -4.60
N TRP A 228 10.48 15.04 -3.73
CA TRP A 228 9.87 14.06 -2.85
C TRP A 228 8.73 14.60 -2.00
N ASN A 229 8.93 15.72 -1.31
CA ASN A 229 7.90 16.30 -0.45
C ASN A 229 6.65 16.69 -1.25
N LEU A 230 6.84 17.30 -2.42
CA LEU A 230 5.75 17.68 -3.31
C LEU A 230 4.97 16.45 -3.79
N TYR A 231 5.68 15.45 -4.31
CA TYR A 231 5.10 14.18 -4.76
C TYR A 231 4.32 13.49 -3.64
N PHE A 232 4.92 13.38 -2.45
CA PHE A 232 4.32 12.73 -1.30
C PHE A 232 3.00 13.39 -0.88
N TRP A 233 3.02 14.70 -0.63
CA TRP A 233 1.84 15.40 -0.15
C TRP A 233 0.73 15.51 -1.20
N ILE A 234 1.08 15.74 -2.46
CA ILE A 234 0.09 15.75 -3.55
C ILE A 234 -0.54 14.38 -3.73
N THR A 235 0.24 13.31 -3.71
CA THR A 235 -0.30 11.95 -3.78
C THR A 235 -1.26 11.65 -2.63
N LEU A 236 -0.90 12.04 -1.42
CA LEU A 236 -1.75 11.89 -0.24
C LEU A 236 -3.08 12.63 -0.42
N VAL A 237 -3.02 13.93 -0.74
CA VAL A 237 -4.21 14.76 -0.91
C VAL A 237 -5.10 14.22 -2.03
N ILE A 238 -4.53 13.89 -3.18
CA ILE A 238 -5.30 13.36 -4.32
C ILE A 238 -5.94 12.01 -3.95
N THR A 239 -5.21 11.12 -3.28
CA THR A 239 -5.75 9.84 -2.83
C THR A 239 -6.98 10.02 -1.94
N PHE A 240 -6.93 10.95 -1.00
CA PHE A 240 -8.07 11.24 -0.12
C PHE A 240 -9.21 11.95 -0.85
N VAL A 241 -8.92 12.91 -1.72
CA VAL A 241 -9.95 13.59 -2.53
C VAL A 241 -10.68 12.59 -3.43
N VAL A 242 -9.94 11.73 -4.11
CA VAL A 242 -10.53 10.65 -4.94
C VAL A 242 -11.36 9.68 -4.09
N THR A 243 -10.89 9.35 -2.90
CA THR A 243 -11.65 8.51 -1.96
C THR A 243 -12.94 9.18 -1.52
N ALA A 244 -12.89 10.47 -1.19
CA ALA A 244 -14.06 11.26 -0.84
C ALA A 244 -15.11 11.23 -1.97
N ILE A 245 -14.67 11.48 -3.21
CA ILE A 245 -15.59 11.47 -4.37
C ILE A 245 -16.15 10.07 -4.61
N THR A 246 -15.31 9.03 -4.62
CA THR A 246 -15.75 7.65 -4.90
C THR A 246 -16.66 7.08 -3.82
N ALA A 247 -16.57 7.53 -2.58
CA ALA A 247 -17.50 7.15 -1.51
C ALA A 247 -18.96 7.55 -1.79
N TRP A 248 -19.18 8.56 -2.66
CA TRP A 248 -20.50 9.02 -3.06
C TRP A 248 -20.98 8.44 -4.39
N LEU A 249 -20.12 7.77 -5.13
CA LEU A 249 -20.43 7.22 -6.45
C LEU A 249 -20.78 5.72 -6.38
N PRO A 250 -21.65 5.22 -7.30
CA PRO A 250 -21.78 3.78 -7.48
C PRO A 250 -20.45 3.17 -7.96
N PRO A 251 -20.13 1.92 -7.58
CA PRO A 251 -20.95 0.97 -6.85
C PRO A 251 -20.86 1.11 -5.32
N ILE A 252 -20.00 1.97 -4.77
CA ILE A 252 -19.80 2.12 -3.30
C ILE A 252 -21.08 2.70 -2.63
N SER A 253 -21.66 3.75 -3.22
CA SER A 253 -22.86 4.38 -2.67
C SER A 253 -24.05 3.45 -2.56
N ASN A 254 -24.08 2.38 -3.37
CA ASN A 254 -25.15 1.38 -3.42
C ASN A 254 -24.85 0.13 -2.57
N GLU A 255 -23.75 0.12 -1.81
CA GLU A 255 -23.48 -0.96 -0.87
C GLU A 255 -24.46 -0.94 0.30
N SER A 256 -24.78 -2.15 0.82
CA SER A 256 -25.61 -2.32 2.00
C SER A 256 -25.03 -1.59 3.22
N THR A 257 -25.92 -1.06 4.06
CA THR A 257 -25.58 -0.47 5.36
C THR A 257 -25.74 -1.46 6.51
N GLU A 258 -25.88 -2.75 6.21
CA GLU A 258 -25.99 -3.82 7.20
C GLU A 258 -24.64 -4.08 7.87
N TYR A 259 -24.70 -4.42 9.15
CA TYR A 259 -23.55 -4.80 9.94
C TYR A 259 -23.32 -6.32 9.87
N TYR A 260 -22.08 -6.74 10.09
CA TYR A 260 -21.71 -8.16 10.08
C TYR A 260 -22.29 -8.87 11.30
N ASN A 261 -23.24 -9.79 11.08
CA ASN A 261 -23.86 -10.64 12.12
C ASN A 261 -24.49 -9.91 13.33
N VAL A 262 -24.76 -8.61 13.24
CA VAL A 262 -25.42 -7.81 14.28
C VAL A 262 -26.56 -7.00 13.67
N GLN A 263 -27.66 -6.88 14.37
CA GLN A 263 -28.83 -6.09 13.90
C GLN A 263 -28.61 -4.58 14.09
N GLU A 264 -27.92 -4.18 15.15
CA GLU A 264 -27.55 -2.79 15.41
C GLU A 264 -26.04 -2.70 15.64
N GLY A 265 -25.37 -1.81 14.90
CA GLY A 265 -23.95 -1.54 15.10
C GLY A 265 -23.68 -0.74 16.37
N GLU A 266 -22.44 -0.77 16.83
CA GLU A 266 -22.00 0.06 17.94
C GLU A 266 -22.14 1.54 17.54
N GLN A 267 -23.01 2.28 18.27
CA GLN A 267 -23.14 3.72 18.06
C GLN A 267 -21.85 4.42 18.49
N GLU A 268 -21.36 5.30 17.64
CA GLU A 268 -20.23 6.16 17.99
C GLU A 268 -20.64 7.05 19.17
N VAL A 269 -19.86 6.96 20.26
CA VAL A 269 -20.04 7.84 21.42
C VAL A 269 -19.64 9.25 20.97
N ALA A 270 -20.59 10.18 21.00
CA ALA A 270 -20.31 11.58 20.74
C ALA A 270 -19.19 12.05 21.67
N ILE A 271 -18.19 12.74 21.11
CA ILE A 271 -17.07 13.25 21.92
C ILE A 271 -17.60 14.39 22.81
N GLU A 272 -17.91 14.07 24.05
CA GLU A 272 -18.28 15.04 25.05
C GLU A 272 -17.03 15.65 25.68
N GLY A 273 -16.75 16.92 25.37
CA GLY A 273 -15.67 17.66 26.00
C GLY A 273 -14.48 18.05 25.10
N SER A 274 -13.30 18.20 25.69
CA SER A 274 -12.10 18.61 24.96
C SER A 274 -11.53 17.47 24.13
N ARG A 275 -11.50 17.62 22.80
CA ARG A 275 -10.90 16.66 21.85
C ARG A 275 -9.47 16.27 22.21
N LEU A 276 -8.67 17.24 22.72
CA LEU A 276 -7.30 17.00 23.13
C LEU A 276 -7.24 15.99 24.29
N LYS A 277 -8.13 16.12 25.28
CA LYS A 277 -8.18 15.20 26.42
C LYS A 277 -8.59 13.80 25.97
N THR A 278 -9.61 13.70 25.10
CA THR A 278 -10.06 12.41 24.54
C THR A 278 -8.97 11.76 23.69
N ALA A 279 -8.35 12.51 22.77
CA ALA A 279 -7.25 12.02 21.94
C ALA A 279 -6.07 11.51 22.78
N TYR A 280 -5.70 12.25 23.82
CA TYR A 280 -4.65 11.85 24.72
C TYR A 280 -5.03 10.62 25.56
N ALA A 281 -6.26 10.53 26.02
CA ALA A 281 -6.75 9.37 26.77
C ALA A 281 -6.72 8.08 25.92
N GLU A 282 -7.20 8.15 24.67
CA GLU A 282 -7.16 7.01 23.74
C GLU A 282 -5.71 6.63 23.38
N ALA A 283 -4.83 7.61 23.17
CA ALA A 283 -3.40 7.36 22.96
C ALA A 283 -2.77 6.65 24.16
N MET A 284 -3.09 7.09 25.40
CA MET A 284 -2.57 6.47 26.61
C MET A 284 -3.13 5.07 26.85
N LYS A 285 -4.39 4.82 26.49
CA LYS A 285 -5.00 3.50 26.52
C LYS A 285 -4.27 2.53 25.61
N GLN A 286 -3.99 2.92 24.37
CA GLN A 286 -3.22 2.11 23.42
C GLN A 286 -1.78 1.89 23.91
N ASN A 287 -1.14 2.94 24.41
CA ASN A 287 0.22 2.85 24.99
C ASN A 287 0.30 1.84 26.15
N ALA A 288 -0.72 1.78 27.00
CA ALA A 288 -0.79 0.79 28.09
C ALA A 288 -0.94 -0.66 27.58
N LEU A 289 -1.59 -0.86 26.45
CA LEU A 289 -1.79 -2.18 25.80
C LEU A 289 -0.54 -2.63 25.03
N THR A 290 0.35 -1.69 24.68
CA THR A 290 1.53 -1.99 23.85
C THR A 290 2.61 -2.68 24.70
N PRO A 291 3.15 -3.80 24.21
CA PRO A 291 4.18 -4.55 24.91
C PRO A 291 5.49 -3.74 25.06
N SER A 292 6.51 -4.35 25.68
CA SER A 292 7.84 -3.74 25.74
C SER A 292 8.39 -3.43 24.34
N LEU A 293 9.26 -2.42 24.23
CA LEU A 293 9.84 -2.01 22.95
C LEU A 293 10.44 -3.18 22.16
N VAL A 294 11.23 -4.04 22.82
CA VAL A 294 11.88 -5.18 22.16
C VAL A 294 10.84 -6.14 21.58
N LYS A 295 9.79 -6.45 22.34
CA LYS A 295 8.72 -7.33 21.88
C LYS A 295 7.93 -6.69 20.73
N ASN A 296 7.58 -5.40 20.84
CA ASN A 296 6.86 -4.68 19.78
C ASN A 296 7.68 -4.64 18.48
N VAL A 297 8.96 -4.31 18.55
CA VAL A 297 9.88 -4.32 17.39
C VAL A 297 10.00 -5.72 16.79
N TRP A 298 10.13 -6.77 17.62
CA TRP A 298 10.22 -8.15 17.15
C TRP A 298 8.94 -8.63 16.47
N ASP A 299 7.77 -8.34 17.05
CA ASP A 299 6.48 -8.70 16.50
C ASP A 299 6.27 -8.00 15.13
N ASN A 300 6.58 -6.71 15.04
CA ASN A 300 6.49 -5.96 13.78
C ASN A 300 7.50 -6.44 12.72
N LEU A 301 8.73 -6.79 13.12
CA LEU A 301 9.71 -7.37 12.20
C LEU A 301 9.21 -8.70 11.64
N LYS A 302 8.63 -9.55 12.49
CA LYS A 302 8.04 -10.83 12.06
C LYS A 302 6.90 -10.62 11.07
N ASP A 303 5.99 -9.69 11.37
CA ASP A 303 4.88 -9.33 10.47
C ASP A 303 5.40 -8.76 9.15
N GLY A 304 6.42 -7.90 9.18
CA GLY A 304 7.08 -7.36 8.01
C GLY A 304 7.76 -8.44 7.16
N LEU A 305 8.43 -9.41 7.78
CA LEU A 305 9.02 -10.56 7.09
C LEU A 305 7.93 -11.46 6.48
N GLU A 306 6.87 -11.78 7.23
CA GLU A 306 5.75 -12.60 6.74
C GLU A 306 5.06 -11.93 5.55
N MET A 307 4.84 -10.61 5.62
CA MET A 307 4.32 -9.83 4.51
C MET A 307 5.27 -9.87 3.31
N THR A 308 6.57 -9.64 3.52
CA THR A 308 7.58 -9.63 2.45
C THR A 308 7.58 -10.95 1.69
N VAL A 309 7.72 -12.07 2.39
CA VAL A 309 7.72 -13.39 1.75
C VAL A 309 6.38 -13.70 1.08
N GLY A 310 5.28 -13.17 1.62
CA GLY A 310 3.94 -13.35 1.07
C GLY A 310 3.75 -12.70 -0.31
N ILE A 311 4.31 -11.51 -0.53
CA ILE A 311 4.06 -10.71 -1.74
C ILE A 311 5.13 -10.85 -2.82
N LEU A 312 6.41 -11.04 -2.47
CA LEU A 312 7.52 -11.06 -3.44
C LEU A 312 7.30 -12.02 -4.63
N PRO A 313 6.92 -13.31 -4.42
CA PRO A 313 6.73 -14.21 -5.55
C PRO A 313 5.57 -13.78 -6.46
N SER A 314 4.49 -13.24 -5.90
CA SER A 314 3.35 -12.77 -6.67
C SER A 314 3.70 -11.53 -7.51
N ILE A 315 4.39 -10.55 -6.92
CA ILE A 315 4.83 -9.36 -7.64
C ILE A 315 5.75 -9.74 -8.80
N LEU A 316 6.68 -10.68 -8.58
CA LEU A 316 7.63 -11.10 -9.63
C LEU A 316 6.91 -11.76 -10.81
N SER A 317 5.99 -12.69 -10.56
CA SER A 317 5.26 -13.40 -11.61
C SER A 317 4.27 -12.49 -12.33
N ILE A 318 3.43 -11.78 -11.59
CA ILE A 318 2.41 -10.90 -12.16
C ILE A 318 3.08 -9.72 -12.86
N GLY A 319 4.15 -9.16 -12.28
CA GLY A 319 4.95 -8.13 -12.91
C GLY A 319 5.57 -8.60 -14.23
N PHE A 320 6.18 -9.78 -14.26
CA PHE A 320 6.78 -10.34 -15.46
C PHE A 320 5.73 -10.62 -16.56
N LEU A 321 4.62 -11.27 -16.21
CA LEU A 321 3.52 -11.53 -17.12
C LEU A 321 2.85 -10.25 -17.59
N GLY A 322 2.65 -9.29 -16.70
CA GLY A 322 2.11 -7.97 -17.02
C GLY A 322 2.97 -7.22 -18.03
N LEU A 323 4.31 -7.26 -17.87
CA LEU A 323 5.24 -6.68 -18.85
C LEU A 323 5.20 -7.42 -20.20
N ILE A 324 5.06 -8.74 -20.20
CA ILE A 324 4.87 -9.50 -21.43
C ILE A 324 3.57 -9.07 -22.12
N VAL A 325 2.45 -9.06 -21.40
CA VAL A 325 1.16 -8.64 -21.95
C VAL A 325 1.23 -7.20 -22.48
N ALA A 326 1.85 -6.29 -21.71
CA ALA A 326 1.96 -4.88 -22.08
C ALA A 326 2.80 -4.63 -23.35
N ASN A 327 3.85 -5.45 -23.58
CA ASN A 327 4.79 -5.20 -24.68
C ASN A 327 4.56 -6.09 -25.89
N TYR A 328 3.92 -7.25 -25.74
CA TYR A 328 3.74 -8.23 -26.82
C TYR A 328 2.29 -8.42 -27.23
N THR A 329 1.34 -7.79 -26.55
CA THR A 329 -0.08 -7.82 -26.91
C THR A 329 -0.65 -6.41 -26.94
N PRO A 330 -1.65 -6.13 -27.77
CA PRO A 330 -2.33 -4.83 -27.81
C PRO A 330 -3.36 -4.67 -26.65
N PHE A 331 -3.50 -5.65 -25.77
CA PHE A 331 -4.56 -5.67 -24.75
C PHE A 331 -4.52 -4.45 -23.83
N ILE A 332 -3.34 -4.09 -23.32
CA ILE A 332 -3.18 -2.93 -22.43
C ILE A 332 -3.38 -1.62 -23.20
N ASP A 333 -2.99 -1.57 -24.48
CA ASP A 333 -3.25 -0.40 -25.32
C ASP A 333 -4.76 -0.22 -25.55
N TRP A 334 -5.49 -1.31 -25.84
CA TRP A 334 -6.95 -1.28 -25.97
C TRP A 334 -7.63 -0.87 -24.66
N LEU A 335 -7.18 -1.41 -23.53
CA LEU A 335 -7.68 -1.01 -22.21
C LEU A 335 -7.35 0.47 -21.93
N GLY A 336 -6.24 0.98 -22.44
CA GLY A 336 -5.85 2.37 -22.33
C GLY A 336 -6.83 3.34 -22.97
N TYR A 337 -7.54 2.95 -24.04
CA TYR A 337 -8.53 3.81 -24.71
C TYR A 337 -9.63 4.32 -23.79
N ILE A 338 -9.99 3.56 -22.74
CA ILE A 338 -11.00 4.01 -21.78
C ILE A 338 -10.58 5.29 -21.03
N PHE A 339 -9.27 5.59 -20.95
CA PHE A 339 -8.74 6.76 -20.27
C PHE A 339 -8.49 7.95 -21.19
N TYR A 340 -8.55 7.80 -22.52
CA TYR A 340 -8.37 8.89 -23.47
C TYR A 340 -9.29 10.08 -23.23
N PRO A 341 -10.59 9.94 -22.93
CA PRO A 341 -11.46 11.07 -22.66
C PRO A 341 -10.98 11.96 -21.50
N PHE A 342 -10.26 11.38 -20.54
CA PHE A 342 -9.77 12.09 -19.35
C PHE A 342 -8.36 12.69 -19.55
N ILE A 343 -7.62 12.24 -20.55
CA ILE A 343 -6.24 12.66 -20.82
C ILE A 343 -6.19 13.70 -21.95
N TYR A 344 -6.91 13.46 -23.05
CA TYR A 344 -6.84 14.31 -24.26
C TYR A 344 -7.46 15.70 -24.08
N ILE A 345 -8.17 15.94 -23.00
CA ILE A 345 -8.66 17.26 -22.61
C ILE A 345 -7.49 18.22 -22.28
N PHE A 346 -6.34 17.66 -21.88
CA PHE A 346 -5.21 18.42 -21.40
C PHE A 346 -4.02 18.34 -22.38
N PRO A 347 -3.25 19.44 -22.55
CA PRO A 347 -2.06 19.47 -23.40
C PRO A 347 -0.83 18.83 -22.71
N ILE A 348 -0.99 17.60 -22.17
CA ILE A 348 0.12 16.88 -21.51
C ILE A 348 0.93 16.09 -22.55
N ALA A 349 2.25 15.98 -22.32
CA ALA A 349 3.11 15.15 -23.14
C ALA A 349 2.80 13.65 -22.96
N ASP A 350 3.19 12.83 -23.95
CA ASP A 350 3.14 11.36 -23.89
C ASP A 350 1.73 10.79 -23.61
N GLN A 351 0.66 11.41 -24.12
CA GLN A 351 -0.74 11.05 -23.80
C GLN A 351 -1.06 9.56 -23.98
N ALA A 352 -0.65 8.95 -25.08
CA ALA A 352 -0.88 7.53 -25.33
C ALA A 352 -0.13 6.63 -24.34
N LEU A 353 1.10 7.01 -23.96
CA LEU A 353 1.89 6.31 -22.95
C LEU A 353 1.26 6.46 -21.56
N LEU A 354 0.73 7.64 -21.24
CA LEU A 354 0.00 7.89 -20.00
C LEU A 354 -1.27 7.03 -19.90
N ALA A 355 -2.02 6.91 -20.99
CA ALA A 355 -3.20 6.06 -21.06
C ALA A 355 -2.86 4.57 -20.83
N LYS A 356 -1.81 4.08 -21.49
CA LYS A 356 -1.29 2.73 -21.32
C LYS A 356 -0.80 2.49 -19.87
N ALA A 357 -0.07 3.46 -19.30
CA ALA A 357 0.40 3.39 -17.91
C ALA A 357 -0.78 3.39 -16.93
N SER A 358 -1.83 4.15 -17.18
CA SER A 358 -3.04 4.15 -16.38
C SER A 358 -3.75 2.79 -16.43
N ALA A 359 -3.86 2.17 -17.61
CA ALA A 359 -4.49 0.88 -17.78
C ALA A 359 -3.74 -0.26 -17.09
N ILE A 360 -2.42 -0.30 -17.18
CA ILE A 360 -1.63 -1.39 -16.57
C ILE A 360 -1.64 -1.34 -15.04
N SER A 361 -2.02 -0.22 -14.42
CA SER A 361 -2.11 -0.08 -12.97
C SER A 361 -3.05 -1.10 -12.31
N ILE A 362 -4.04 -1.62 -13.06
CA ILE A 362 -4.92 -2.68 -12.55
C ILE A 362 -4.19 -4.00 -12.31
N VAL A 363 -3.16 -4.27 -13.09
CA VAL A 363 -2.37 -5.51 -12.97
C VAL A 363 -1.48 -5.41 -11.75
N GLU A 364 -0.67 -4.35 -11.70
CA GLU A 364 0.27 -4.10 -10.62
C GLU A 364 0.59 -2.59 -10.60
N MET A 365 0.53 -1.98 -9.44
CA MET A 365 0.63 -0.54 -9.28
C MET A 365 2.02 0.05 -9.59
N PHE A 366 3.08 -0.75 -9.57
CA PHE A 366 4.41 -0.29 -9.90
C PHE A 366 4.72 -0.32 -11.41
N LEU A 367 4.06 -1.20 -12.16
CA LEU A 367 4.28 -1.33 -13.62
C LEU A 367 4.11 -0.01 -14.40
N PRO A 368 3.13 0.87 -14.07
CA PRO A 368 3.04 2.19 -14.69
C PRO A 368 4.34 2.97 -14.66
N SER A 369 5.03 2.97 -13.51
CA SER A 369 6.27 3.70 -13.31
C SER A 369 7.39 3.23 -14.23
N LEU A 370 7.41 1.94 -14.58
CA LEU A 370 8.39 1.36 -15.50
C LEU A 370 8.23 1.84 -16.93
N LEU A 371 6.98 1.96 -17.36
CA LEU A 371 6.67 2.34 -18.73
C LEU A 371 7.11 3.77 -19.03
N VAL A 372 7.04 4.66 -18.03
CA VAL A 372 7.25 6.10 -18.23
C VAL A 372 8.62 6.62 -17.77
N THR A 373 9.60 5.75 -17.54
CA THR A 373 10.95 6.16 -17.07
C THR A 373 11.65 7.17 -17.96
N LYS A 374 11.32 7.18 -19.27
CA LYS A 374 11.88 8.10 -20.29
C LYS A 374 10.93 9.21 -20.71
N ALA A 375 9.73 9.28 -20.12
CA ALA A 375 8.72 10.28 -20.44
C ALA A 375 9.06 11.67 -19.88
N ALA A 376 8.30 12.69 -20.27
CA ALA A 376 8.39 14.02 -19.71
C ALA A 376 8.16 14.02 -18.18
N MET A 377 8.70 15.01 -17.46
CA MET A 377 8.60 15.06 -15.99
C MET A 377 7.14 15.18 -15.52
N SER A 378 6.32 15.95 -16.22
CA SER A 378 4.88 16.05 -15.96
C SER A 378 4.19 14.68 -16.06
N THR A 379 4.47 13.92 -17.11
CA THR A 379 3.92 12.56 -17.30
C THR A 379 4.40 11.60 -16.22
N LYS A 380 5.67 11.63 -15.85
CA LYS A 380 6.22 10.83 -14.73
C LYS A 380 5.52 11.14 -13.42
N PHE A 381 5.31 12.43 -13.14
CA PHE A 381 4.65 12.87 -11.92
C PHE A 381 3.19 12.37 -11.88
N VAL A 382 2.43 12.55 -12.98
CA VAL A 382 1.06 12.07 -13.08
C VAL A 382 0.99 10.57 -12.85
N VAL A 383 1.83 9.79 -13.53
CA VAL A 383 1.85 8.33 -13.37
C VAL A 383 2.21 7.92 -11.94
N GLY A 384 3.19 8.60 -11.34
CA GLY A 384 3.56 8.34 -9.94
C GLY A 384 2.40 8.53 -8.97
N VAL A 385 1.63 9.62 -9.14
CA VAL A 385 0.46 9.91 -8.30
C VAL A 385 -0.70 8.95 -8.60
N VAL A 386 -1.04 8.77 -9.88
CA VAL A 386 -2.17 7.93 -10.32
C VAL A 386 -1.97 6.47 -9.90
N SER A 387 -0.77 5.91 -10.06
CA SER A 387 -0.49 4.54 -9.68
C SER A 387 -0.71 4.26 -8.20
N VAL A 388 -0.38 5.21 -7.33
CA VAL A 388 -0.61 5.09 -5.89
C VAL A 388 -2.08 5.35 -5.54
N SER A 389 -2.70 6.39 -6.09
CA SER A 389 -4.08 6.76 -5.79
C SER A 389 -5.12 5.79 -6.37
N ALA A 390 -4.76 4.97 -7.37
CA ALA A 390 -5.60 3.90 -7.90
C ALA A 390 -5.95 2.85 -6.84
N ILE A 391 -5.06 2.58 -5.90
CA ILE A 391 -5.19 1.63 -4.77
C ILE A 391 -5.42 0.18 -5.21
N ILE A 392 -6.35 -0.09 -6.13
CA ILE A 392 -6.83 -1.42 -6.48
C ILE A 392 -5.95 -2.02 -7.58
N PHE A 393 -5.36 -3.18 -7.31
CA PHE A 393 -4.54 -3.91 -8.26
C PHE A 393 -4.58 -5.42 -7.98
N PHE A 394 -4.49 -6.23 -9.04
CA PHE A 394 -4.68 -7.67 -8.97
C PHE A 394 -3.51 -8.42 -8.33
N SER A 395 -2.30 -7.85 -8.34
CA SER A 395 -1.14 -8.55 -7.78
C SER A 395 -1.22 -8.74 -6.27
N ALA A 396 -1.91 -7.84 -5.53
CA ALA A 396 -1.94 -7.95 -4.08
C ALA A 396 -3.26 -7.49 -3.42
N LEU A 397 -3.74 -6.25 -3.65
CA LEU A 397 -4.89 -5.76 -2.89
C LEU A 397 -6.18 -6.53 -3.18
N VAL A 398 -6.47 -6.84 -4.44
CA VAL A 398 -7.67 -7.61 -4.80
C VAL A 398 -7.70 -8.96 -4.09
N PRO A 399 -6.64 -9.80 -4.13
CA PRO A 399 -6.60 -11.02 -3.33
C PRO A 399 -6.76 -10.81 -1.84
N CYS A 400 -6.18 -9.74 -1.29
CA CYS A 400 -6.32 -9.44 0.13
C CYS A 400 -7.77 -9.12 0.50
N ILE A 401 -8.48 -8.29 -0.31
CA ILE A 401 -9.90 -7.98 -0.09
C ILE A 401 -10.75 -9.24 -0.18
N LEU A 402 -10.50 -10.09 -1.18
CA LEU A 402 -11.26 -11.34 -1.36
C LEU A 402 -11.04 -12.34 -0.22
N ALA A 403 -9.93 -12.24 0.50
CA ALA A 403 -9.66 -13.04 1.69
C ALA A 403 -10.33 -12.52 2.97
N THR A 404 -10.93 -11.33 2.94
CA THR A 404 -11.67 -10.75 4.07
C THR A 404 -13.15 -11.16 4.07
N GLU A 405 -13.83 -10.95 5.20
CA GLU A 405 -15.28 -11.11 5.29
C GLU A 405 -16.06 -9.96 4.63
N ILE A 406 -15.37 -8.90 4.21
CA ILE A 406 -15.98 -7.78 3.48
C ILE A 406 -16.53 -8.25 2.12
N LYS A 407 -15.88 -9.21 1.46
CA LYS A 407 -16.36 -9.92 0.24
C LYS A 407 -16.88 -8.98 -0.85
N ILE A 408 -16.04 -8.07 -1.32
CA ILE A 408 -16.38 -7.17 -2.43
C ILE A 408 -16.24 -7.95 -3.75
N PRO A 409 -17.29 -8.02 -4.61
CA PRO A 409 -17.19 -8.69 -5.91
C PRO A 409 -16.13 -8.06 -6.81
N VAL A 410 -15.38 -8.88 -7.56
CA VAL A 410 -14.28 -8.43 -8.42
C VAL A 410 -14.73 -7.37 -9.43
N TRP A 411 -15.90 -7.51 -10.04
CA TRP A 411 -16.41 -6.53 -11.00
C TRP A 411 -16.63 -5.14 -10.36
N LYS A 412 -17.04 -5.06 -9.08
CA LYS A 412 -17.13 -3.79 -8.35
C LYS A 412 -15.75 -3.19 -8.14
N LEU A 413 -14.75 -4.02 -7.80
CA LEU A 413 -13.37 -3.57 -7.65
C LEU A 413 -12.81 -2.99 -8.96
N ILE A 414 -13.13 -3.60 -10.12
CA ILE A 414 -12.73 -3.08 -11.43
C ILE A 414 -13.38 -1.72 -11.70
N ILE A 415 -14.67 -1.56 -11.41
CA ILE A 415 -15.35 -0.26 -11.61
C ILE A 415 -14.77 0.81 -10.66
N ILE A 416 -14.53 0.46 -9.40
CA ILE A 416 -13.94 1.39 -8.43
C ILE A 416 -12.52 1.78 -8.88
N TRP A 417 -11.71 0.83 -9.35
CA TRP A 417 -10.41 1.11 -9.92
C TRP A 417 -10.50 2.11 -11.09
N PHE A 418 -11.39 1.86 -12.05
CA PHE A 418 -11.59 2.75 -13.19
C PHE A 418 -11.94 4.17 -12.74
N LEU A 419 -12.91 4.32 -11.82
CA LEU A 419 -13.32 5.62 -11.30
C LEU A 419 -12.15 6.33 -10.58
N ARG A 420 -11.39 5.60 -9.78
CA ARG A 420 -10.23 6.16 -9.08
C ARG A 420 -9.16 6.65 -10.04
N VAL A 421 -8.83 5.86 -11.05
CA VAL A 421 -7.83 6.25 -12.07
C VAL A 421 -8.32 7.46 -12.88
N ALA A 422 -9.56 7.45 -13.35
CA ALA A 422 -10.13 8.55 -14.12
C ALA A 422 -10.15 9.87 -13.33
N LEU A 423 -10.63 9.83 -12.08
CA LEU A 423 -10.65 11.01 -11.19
C LEU A 423 -9.22 11.47 -10.86
N SER A 424 -8.31 10.54 -10.60
CA SER A 424 -6.91 10.87 -10.34
C SER A 424 -6.25 11.57 -11.53
N LEU A 425 -6.52 11.12 -12.77
CA LEU A 425 -6.04 11.76 -13.98
C LEU A 425 -6.57 13.18 -14.10
N LEU A 426 -7.90 13.38 -13.96
CA LEU A 426 -8.54 14.69 -14.05
C LEU A 426 -7.99 15.72 -13.05
N ILE A 427 -7.60 15.27 -11.86
CA ILE A 427 -7.07 16.14 -10.82
C ILE A 427 -5.56 16.33 -10.95
N THR A 428 -4.83 15.25 -11.25
CA THR A 428 -3.36 15.27 -11.23
C THR A 428 -2.77 15.94 -12.46
N ILE A 429 -3.38 15.79 -13.65
CA ILE A 429 -2.83 16.35 -14.89
C ILE A 429 -2.74 17.88 -14.80
N PRO A 430 -3.81 18.64 -14.43
CA PRO A 430 -3.70 20.08 -14.24
C PRO A 430 -2.62 20.49 -13.23
N VAL A 431 -2.54 19.76 -12.11
CA VAL A 431 -1.53 20.02 -11.08
C VAL A 431 -0.12 19.81 -11.63
N ALA A 432 0.10 18.74 -12.39
CA ALA A 432 1.40 18.46 -13.00
C ALA A 432 1.80 19.49 -14.06
N LEU A 433 0.85 19.99 -14.85
CA LEU A 433 1.08 21.05 -15.84
C LEU A 433 1.42 22.39 -15.17
N LEU A 434 0.83 22.71 -14.02
CA LEU A 434 1.17 23.91 -13.26
C LEU A 434 2.57 23.88 -12.63
N ILE A 435 3.09 22.67 -12.35
CA ILE A 435 4.38 22.50 -11.65
C ILE A 435 5.53 22.29 -12.63
N PHE A 436 5.29 21.57 -13.73
CA PHE A 436 6.32 21.09 -14.67
C PHE A 436 6.03 21.48 -16.13
N GLY A 437 4.93 22.21 -16.40
CA GLY A 437 4.51 22.64 -17.74
C GLY A 437 5.18 23.88 -18.26
#